data_aa099e1b1e7100b08ae1709e7f7bb32b
#
_entry.id   aa099e1b1e7100b08ae1709e7f7bb32b
#
_cell.length_a   1.000
_cell.length_b   1.000
_cell.length_c   1.000
_cell.angle_alpha   90.00
_cell.angle_beta   90.00
_cell.angle_gamma   90.00
#
_symmetry.space_group_name_H-M   'P 1'
#
loop_
_entity.id
_entity.type
_entity.pdbx_description
1 polymer ?
#
loop_
_entity_poly.entity_id
_entity_poly.type
_entity_poly.pdbx_seq_one_letter_code
_entity_poly.pdbx_strand_id
1 'polypeptide(L)'
;MKRRNLLSSFKYAFNGMSHALKTQRNMKIHFVTAVAVVLVSLLLKLEVDEFLWIFLAITLVIVSETFNSFFEEFLDFVSPQYHEAVKHMKDMAAGSVLTASIFAITVAIIIFGKRFGFDLSVYASSVLFAYLFFVFIISIFIKDGKNKDKNDKPKKF
;
A
#
# COMPACT_ATOMS: atom_id res chain seq x y z
N MET A 1 11.88 -17.70 30.36
CA MET A 1 11.51 -17.46 28.94
C MET A 1 11.97 -18.67 28.10
N LYS A 2 11.04 -19.40 27.47
CA LYS A 2 11.38 -20.52 26.59
C LYS A 2 12.11 -19.96 25.35
N ARG A 3 13.34 -20.38 25.07
CA ARG A 3 14.09 -20.00 23.84
C ARG A 3 13.24 -20.42 22.64
N ARG A 4 12.73 -19.46 21.89
CA ARG A 4 12.01 -19.75 20.64
C ARG A 4 13.01 -20.30 19.63
N ASN A 5 12.71 -21.49 19.09
CA ASN A 5 13.50 -22.09 18.02
C ASN A 5 13.24 -21.30 16.71
N LEU A 6 14.26 -21.05 15.90
CA LEU A 6 14.15 -20.34 14.61
C LEU A 6 13.05 -20.93 13.71
N LEU A 7 12.95 -22.27 13.66
CA LEU A 7 11.91 -22.96 12.90
C LEU A 7 10.49 -22.60 13.36
N SER A 8 10.28 -22.41 14.67
CA SER A 8 8.96 -21.97 15.17
C SER A 8 8.64 -20.53 14.75
N SER A 9 9.64 -19.65 14.67
CA SER A 9 9.47 -18.26 14.21
C SER A 9 9.04 -18.21 12.75
N PHE A 10 9.66 -18.99 11.86
CA PHE A 10 9.24 -19.11 10.47
C PHE A 10 7.81 -19.65 10.35
N LYS A 11 7.47 -20.67 11.12
CA LYS A 11 6.10 -21.21 11.14
C LYS A 11 5.07 -20.15 11.50
N TYR A 12 5.35 -19.31 12.51
CA TYR A 12 4.44 -18.22 12.88
C TYR A 12 4.35 -17.13 11.79
N ALA A 13 5.47 -16.81 11.15
CA ALA A 13 5.46 -15.84 10.04
C ALA A 13 4.59 -16.36 8.86
N PHE A 14 4.76 -17.62 8.46
CA PHE A 14 3.93 -18.24 7.42
C PHE A 14 2.46 -18.31 7.81
N ASN A 15 2.15 -18.61 9.07
CA ASN A 15 0.78 -18.64 9.55
C ASN A 15 0.13 -17.25 9.47
N GLY A 16 0.85 -16.19 9.87
CA GLY A 16 0.37 -14.81 9.75
C GLY A 16 0.09 -14.41 8.31
N MET A 17 1.02 -14.68 7.39
CA MET A 17 0.81 -14.41 5.96
C MET A 17 -0.36 -15.21 5.38
N SER A 18 -0.48 -16.48 5.74
CA SER A 18 -1.61 -17.34 5.35
C SER A 18 -2.94 -16.82 5.89
N HIS A 19 -2.95 -16.29 7.11
CA HIS A 19 -4.14 -15.67 7.70
C HIS A 19 -4.55 -14.44 6.87
N ALA A 20 -3.64 -13.50 6.62
CA ALA A 20 -3.91 -12.33 5.81
C ALA A 20 -4.43 -12.68 4.40
N LEU A 21 -3.80 -13.67 3.73
CA LEU A 21 -4.27 -14.16 2.43
C LEU A 21 -5.67 -14.77 2.47
N LYS A 22 -6.09 -15.39 3.57
CA LYS A 22 -7.42 -16.01 3.68
C LYS A 22 -8.51 -14.99 4.03
N THR A 23 -8.20 -14.04 4.89
CA THR A 23 -9.18 -13.09 5.45
C THR A 23 -9.29 -11.82 4.63
N GLN A 24 -8.18 -11.28 4.13
CA GLN A 24 -8.14 -9.97 3.48
C GLN A 24 -8.32 -10.06 1.96
N ARG A 25 -9.33 -9.36 1.44
CA ARG A 25 -9.62 -9.32 0.00
C ARG A 25 -8.48 -8.66 -0.79
N ASN A 26 -7.97 -7.53 -0.29
CA ASN A 26 -6.94 -6.76 -0.97
C ASN A 26 -5.62 -7.56 -1.04
N MET A 27 -5.25 -8.27 0.02
CA MET A 27 -4.10 -9.16 0.03
C MET A 27 -4.17 -10.21 -1.08
N LYS A 28 -5.34 -10.81 -1.31
CA LYS A 28 -5.54 -11.78 -2.41
C LYS A 28 -5.28 -11.14 -3.76
N ILE A 29 -5.82 -9.93 -3.99
CA ILE A 29 -5.65 -9.19 -5.25
C ILE A 29 -4.17 -8.88 -5.47
N HIS A 30 -3.48 -8.32 -4.48
CA HIS A 30 -2.07 -7.99 -4.57
C HIS A 30 -1.20 -9.23 -4.83
N PHE A 31 -1.51 -10.34 -4.17
CA PHE A 31 -0.76 -11.57 -4.36
C PHE A 31 -0.95 -12.17 -5.76
N VAL A 32 -2.19 -12.22 -6.27
CA VAL A 32 -2.47 -12.68 -7.64
C VAL A 32 -1.79 -11.78 -8.66
N THR A 33 -1.87 -10.46 -8.47
CA THR A 33 -1.18 -9.48 -9.33
C THR A 33 0.33 -9.68 -9.30
N ALA A 34 0.92 -9.90 -8.13
CA ALA A 34 2.35 -10.15 -7.99
C ALA A 34 2.78 -11.39 -8.76
N VAL A 35 2.04 -12.50 -8.62
CA VAL A 35 2.31 -13.74 -9.39
C VAL A 35 2.23 -13.48 -10.89
N ALA A 36 1.20 -12.78 -11.36
CA ALA A 36 1.04 -12.44 -12.77
C ALA A 36 2.21 -11.59 -13.29
N VAL A 37 2.61 -10.56 -12.53
CA VAL A 37 3.75 -9.69 -12.87
C VAL A 37 5.06 -10.48 -12.95
N VAL A 38 5.32 -11.38 -12.00
CA VAL A 38 6.51 -12.24 -12.03
C VAL A 38 6.51 -13.15 -13.27
N LEU A 39 5.37 -13.77 -13.59
CA LEU A 39 5.26 -14.61 -14.79
C LEU A 39 5.53 -13.83 -16.07
N VAL A 40 4.95 -12.64 -16.22
CA VAL A 40 5.21 -11.73 -17.35
C VAL A 40 6.68 -11.34 -17.40
N SER A 41 7.30 -11.02 -16.27
CA SER A 41 8.71 -10.66 -16.18
C SER A 41 9.63 -11.79 -16.68
N LEU A 42 9.32 -13.03 -16.32
CA LEU A 42 10.04 -14.21 -16.78
C LEU A 42 9.86 -14.45 -18.29
N LEU A 43 8.62 -14.30 -18.79
CA LEU A 43 8.33 -14.46 -20.23
C LEU A 43 9.04 -13.41 -21.09
N LEU A 44 9.12 -12.17 -20.61
CA LEU A 44 9.80 -11.07 -21.28
C LEU A 44 11.31 -11.10 -21.08
N LYS A 45 11.86 -12.04 -20.31
CA LYS A 45 13.29 -12.18 -19.99
C LYS A 45 13.90 -10.86 -19.53
N LEU A 46 13.32 -10.29 -18.46
CA LEU A 46 13.82 -9.05 -17.87
C LEU A 46 15.28 -9.21 -17.43
N GLU A 47 16.05 -8.14 -17.55
CA GLU A 47 17.40 -8.05 -17.01
C GLU A 47 17.38 -8.09 -15.49
N VAL A 48 18.50 -8.46 -14.87
CA VAL A 48 18.58 -8.62 -13.40
C VAL A 48 18.16 -7.34 -12.69
N ASP A 49 18.63 -6.18 -13.14
CA ASP A 49 18.32 -4.89 -12.54
C ASP A 49 16.82 -4.55 -12.66
N GLU A 50 16.21 -4.82 -13.83
CA GLU A 50 14.78 -4.63 -14.05
C GLU A 50 13.97 -5.54 -13.12
N PHE A 51 14.41 -6.80 -12.97
CA PHE A 51 13.75 -7.75 -12.07
C PHE A 51 13.87 -7.34 -10.61
N LEU A 52 15.01 -6.79 -10.18
CA LEU A 52 15.18 -6.28 -8.81
C LEU A 52 14.20 -5.14 -8.48
N TRP A 53 13.94 -4.22 -9.42
CA TRP A 53 12.94 -3.17 -9.24
C TRP A 53 11.52 -3.72 -9.15
N ILE A 54 11.17 -4.70 -9.98
CA ILE A 54 9.86 -5.39 -9.90
C ILE A 54 9.72 -6.11 -8.54
N PHE A 55 10.76 -6.83 -8.11
CA PHE A 55 10.77 -7.51 -6.83
C PHE A 55 10.61 -6.53 -5.65
N LEU A 56 11.33 -5.42 -5.67
CA LEU A 56 11.21 -4.38 -4.66
C LEU A 56 9.78 -3.81 -4.63
N ALA A 57 9.21 -3.50 -5.79
CA ALA A 57 7.86 -2.96 -5.89
C ALA A 57 6.81 -3.93 -5.33
N ILE A 58 6.87 -5.21 -5.70
CA ILE A 58 5.99 -6.26 -5.15
C ILE A 58 6.15 -6.36 -3.63
N THR A 59 7.40 -6.38 -3.14
CA THR A 59 7.69 -6.49 -1.71
C THR A 59 7.08 -5.32 -0.94
N LEU A 60 7.24 -4.09 -1.42
CA LEU A 60 6.68 -2.90 -0.77
C LEU A 60 5.15 -2.96 -0.69
N VAL A 61 4.47 -3.38 -1.75
CA VAL A 61 3.00 -3.51 -1.75
C VAL A 61 2.56 -4.58 -0.74
N ILE A 62 3.16 -5.77 -0.77
CA ILE A 62 2.79 -6.87 0.13
C ILE A 62 3.06 -6.51 1.60
N VAL A 63 4.19 -5.87 1.89
CA VAL A 63 4.52 -5.42 3.24
C VAL A 63 3.54 -4.35 3.72
N SER A 64 3.24 -3.34 2.89
CA SER A 64 2.28 -2.29 3.23
C SER A 64 0.89 -2.86 3.48
N GLU A 65 0.42 -3.79 2.64
CA GLU A 65 -0.90 -4.45 2.83
C GLU A 65 -0.92 -5.34 4.08
N THR A 66 0.19 -6.01 4.40
CA THR A 66 0.30 -6.79 5.64
C THR A 66 0.17 -5.88 6.87
N PHE A 67 0.82 -4.73 6.88
CA PHE A 67 0.67 -3.74 7.95
C PHE A 67 -0.72 -3.13 8.00
N ASN A 68 -1.31 -2.80 6.85
CA ASN A 68 -2.69 -2.30 6.79
C ASN A 68 -3.66 -3.30 7.42
N SER A 69 -3.59 -4.57 7.00
CA SER A 69 -4.42 -5.65 7.54
C SER A 69 -4.23 -5.83 9.05
N PHE A 70 -2.97 -5.78 9.51
CA PHE A 70 -2.67 -5.84 10.95
C PHE A 70 -3.29 -4.66 11.71
N PHE A 71 -3.16 -3.43 11.20
CA PHE A 71 -3.75 -2.26 11.85
C PHE A 71 -5.27 -2.29 11.87
N GLU A 72 -5.91 -2.76 10.80
CA GLU A 72 -7.36 -2.95 10.77
C GLU A 72 -7.83 -3.92 11.86
N GLU A 73 -7.26 -5.13 11.91
CA GLU A 73 -7.62 -6.14 12.92
C GLU A 73 -7.29 -5.67 14.35
N PHE A 74 -6.14 -5.03 14.55
CA PHE A 74 -5.72 -4.51 15.85
C PHE A 74 -6.65 -3.40 16.36
N LEU A 75 -6.99 -2.45 15.51
CA LEU A 75 -7.88 -1.33 15.87
C LEU A 75 -9.32 -1.81 16.13
N ASP A 76 -9.81 -2.80 15.39
CA ASP A 76 -11.12 -3.41 15.63
C ASP A 76 -11.15 -4.20 16.95
N PHE A 77 -10.04 -4.84 17.32
CA PHE A 77 -9.90 -5.52 18.61
C PHE A 77 -9.86 -4.56 19.80
N VAL A 78 -9.10 -3.45 19.68
CA VAL A 78 -8.90 -2.49 20.79
C VAL A 78 -10.07 -1.53 20.94
N SER A 79 -10.71 -1.14 19.84
CA SER A 79 -11.80 -0.17 19.82
C SER A 79 -12.92 -0.61 18.88
N PRO A 80 -13.77 -1.56 19.31
CA PRO A 80 -14.85 -2.08 18.48
C PRO A 80 -15.96 -1.05 18.23
N GLN A 81 -16.00 0.03 19.00
CA GLN A 81 -16.95 1.13 18.80
C GLN A 81 -16.35 2.16 17.83
N TYR A 82 -17.24 2.79 17.04
CA TYR A 82 -16.82 3.86 16.13
C TYR A 82 -16.17 5.01 16.87
N HIS A 83 -14.95 5.35 16.45
CA HIS A 83 -14.22 6.51 16.95
C HIS A 83 -13.50 7.21 15.79
N GLU A 84 -13.65 8.53 15.66
CA GLU A 84 -13.09 9.29 14.54
C GLU A 84 -11.56 9.13 14.41
N ALA A 85 -10.84 9.07 15.53
CA ALA A 85 -9.40 8.85 15.54
C ALA A 85 -9.03 7.45 15.00
N VAL A 86 -9.81 6.41 15.33
CA VAL A 86 -9.60 5.04 14.81
C VAL A 86 -9.80 5.02 13.31
N LYS A 87 -10.85 5.69 12.81
CA LYS A 87 -11.05 5.84 11.37
C LYS A 87 -9.85 6.49 10.69
N HIS A 88 -9.33 7.59 11.23
CA HIS A 88 -8.15 8.25 10.66
C HIS A 88 -6.91 7.35 10.65
N MET A 89 -6.71 6.53 11.70
CA MET A 89 -5.60 5.57 11.73
C MET A 89 -5.73 4.51 10.63
N LYS A 90 -6.93 3.97 10.41
CA LYS A 90 -7.21 3.04 9.31
C LYS A 90 -6.99 3.68 7.94
N ASP A 91 -7.49 4.91 7.75
CA ASP A 91 -7.31 5.67 6.51
C ASP A 91 -5.80 5.92 6.21
N MET A 92 -4.98 6.21 7.24
CA MET A 92 -3.54 6.36 7.08
C MET A 92 -2.85 5.04 6.69
N ALA A 93 -3.25 3.93 7.30
CA ALA A 93 -2.71 2.62 6.96
C ALA A 93 -3.04 2.25 5.50
N ALA A 94 -4.29 2.44 5.06
CA ALA A 94 -4.70 2.26 3.67
C ALA A 94 -3.96 3.19 2.70
N GLY A 95 -3.67 4.44 3.11
CA GLY A 95 -2.88 5.40 2.35
C GLY A 95 -1.46 4.91 2.05
N SER A 96 -0.85 4.13 2.96
CA SER A 96 0.46 3.53 2.72
C SER A 96 0.43 2.49 1.60
N VAL A 97 -0.62 1.68 1.53
CA VAL A 97 -0.82 0.69 0.46
C VAL A 97 -1.03 1.38 -0.89
N LEU A 98 -1.83 2.45 -0.90
CA LEU A 98 -2.05 3.25 -2.11
C LEU A 98 -0.73 3.81 -2.65
N THR A 99 0.11 4.37 -1.78
CA THR A 99 1.42 4.92 -2.15
C THR A 99 2.34 3.84 -2.73
N ALA A 100 2.43 2.69 -2.07
CA ALA A 100 3.23 1.56 -2.55
C ALA A 100 2.72 1.02 -3.90
N SER A 101 1.39 0.97 -4.09
CA SER A 101 0.77 0.53 -5.34
C SER A 101 1.05 1.47 -6.50
N ILE A 102 1.01 2.79 -6.26
CA ILE A 102 1.37 3.79 -7.29
C ILE A 102 2.84 3.67 -7.68
N PHE A 103 3.73 3.46 -6.72
CA PHE A 103 5.14 3.18 -7.01
C PHE A 103 5.28 1.92 -7.87
N ALA A 104 4.59 0.83 -7.53
CA ALA A 104 4.63 -0.42 -8.28
C ALA A 104 4.13 -0.26 -9.72
N ILE A 105 3.03 0.48 -9.92
CA ILE A 105 2.49 0.81 -11.24
C ILE A 105 3.50 1.62 -12.05
N THR A 106 4.14 2.61 -11.42
CA THR A 106 5.15 3.45 -12.06
C THR A 106 6.35 2.62 -12.54
N VAL A 107 6.86 1.72 -11.69
CA VAL A 107 7.95 0.80 -12.05
C VAL A 107 7.52 -0.11 -13.22
N ALA A 108 6.32 -0.68 -13.16
CA ALA A 108 5.80 -1.55 -14.21
C ALA A 108 5.66 -0.82 -15.56
N ILE A 109 5.14 0.40 -15.57
CA ILE A 109 5.01 1.23 -16.78
C ILE A 109 6.38 1.49 -17.42
N ILE A 110 7.39 1.84 -16.63
CA ILE A 110 8.74 2.13 -17.12
C ILE A 110 9.36 0.85 -17.75
N ILE A 111 9.35 -0.24 -16.98
CA ILE A 111 10.05 -1.47 -17.39
C ILE A 111 9.34 -2.14 -18.57
N PHE A 112 8.04 -2.38 -18.46
CA PHE A 112 7.30 -3.04 -19.53
C PHE A 112 7.14 -2.13 -20.75
N GLY A 113 6.96 -0.83 -20.57
CA GLY A 113 6.92 0.14 -21.67
C GLY A 113 8.19 0.08 -22.51
N LYS A 114 9.36 0.09 -21.88
CA LYS A 114 10.65 -0.05 -22.56
C LYS A 114 10.76 -1.35 -23.35
N ARG A 115 10.25 -2.46 -22.81
CA ARG A 115 10.25 -3.77 -23.50
C ARG A 115 9.36 -3.80 -24.75
N PHE A 116 8.31 -2.99 -24.78
CA PHE A 116 7.43 -2.84 -25.95
C PHE A 116 7.88 -1.71 -26.90
N GLY A 117 9.06 -1.12 -26.69
CA GLY A 117 9.62 -0.08 -27.53
C GLY A 117 9.08 1.32 -27.25
N PHE A 118 8.40 1.53 -26.10
CA PHE A 118 7.90 2.83 -25.69
C PHE A 118 8.77 3.38 -24.55
N ASP A 119 9.34 4.57 -24.74
CA ASP A 119 9.95 5.29 -23.63
C ASP A 119 8.87 6.07 -22.87
N LEU A 120 8.34 5.43 -21.85
CA LEU A 120 7.29 5.98 -20.98
C LEU A 120 7.84 6.60 -19.69
N SER A 121 9.16 6.81 -19.59
CA SER A 121 9.81 7.32 -18.38
C SER A 121 9.27 8.70 -17.96
N VAL A 122 9.05 9.60 -18.90
CA VAL A 122 8.47 10.93 -18.64
C VAL A 122 7.03 10.83 -18.15
N TYR A 123 6.23 9.98 -18.78
CA TYR A 123 4.82 9.77 -18.38
C TYR A 123 4.72 9.11 -16.99
N ALA A 124 5.58 8.15 -16.71
CA ALA A 124 5.62 7.49 -15.40
C ALA A 124 6.03 8.47 -14.29
N SER A 125 7.00 9.34 -14.56
CA SER A 125 7.40 10.39 -13.61
C SER A 125 6.26 11.39 -13.36
N SER A 126 5.49 11.74 -14.41
CA SER A 126 4.34 12.64 -14.27
C SER A 126 3.19 12.03 -13.47
N VAL A 127 2.98 10.70 -13.52
CA VAL A 127 1.99 10.00 -12.67
C VAL A 127 2.35 10.14 -11.19
N LEU A 128 3.62 9.91 -10.83
CA LEU A 128 4.07 10.08 -9.44
C LEU A 128 3.95 11.53 -8.98
N PHE A 129 4.36 12.49 -9.83
CA PHE A 129 4.24 13.90 -9.52
C PHE A 129 2.77 14.31 -9.34
N ALA A 130 1.88 13.89 -10.24
CA ALA A 130 0.44 14.17 -10.15
C ALA A 130 -0.17 13.59 -8.87
N TYR A 131 0.23 12.38 -8.46
CA TYR A 131 -0.20 11.78 -7.21
C TYR A 131 0.22 12.62 -5.99
N LEU A 132 1.52 12.97 -5.90
CA LEU A 132 2.03 13.78 -4.78
C LEU A 132 1.37 15.15 -4.73
N PHE A 133 1.19 15.78 -5.89
CA PHE A 133 0.49 17.07 -6.01
C PHE A 133 -0.98 16.95 -5.59
N PHE A 134 -1.68 15.91 -6.00
CA PHE A 134 -3.07 15.65 -5.63
C PHE A 134 -3.24 15.45 -4.11
N VAL A 135 -2.37 14.65 -3.49
CA VAL A 135 -2.36 14.45 -2.03
C VAL A 135 -2.09 15.78 -1.31
N PHE A 136 -1.16 16.58 -1.80
CA PHE A 136 -0.85 17.91 -1.25
C PHE A 136 -2.05 18.85 -1.34
N ILE A 137 -2.70 18.95 -2.50
CA ILE A 137 -3.88 19.79 -2.71
C ILE A 137 -5.04 19.36 -1.81
N ILE A 138 -5.35 18.05 -1.76
CA ILE A 138 -6.40 17.54 -0.87
C ILE A 138 -6.11 17.88 0.58
N SER A 139 -4.85 17.78 1.03
CA SER A 139 -4.45 18.14 2.39
C SER A 139 -4.75 19.59 2.74
N ILE A 140 -4.59 20.52 1.78
CA ILE A 140 -4.92 21.93 1.96
C ILE A 140 -6.45 22.11 2.08
N PHE A 141 -7.23 21.54 1.17
CA PHE A 141 -8.68 21.68 1.15
C PHE A 141 -9.36 21.08 2.38
N ILE A 142 -8.91 19.92 2.87
CA ILE A 142 -9.43 19.30 4.09
C ILE A 142 -9.16 20.18 5.32
N LYS A 143 -8.01 20.85 5.38
CA LYS A 143 -7.66 21.74 6.48
C LYS A 143 -8.56 22.98 6.52
N ASP A 144 -8.90 23.56 5.38
CA ASP A 144 -9.77 24.71 5.28
C ASP A 144 -11.23 24.39 5.66
N GLY A 145 -11.73 23.21 5.31
CA GLY A 145 -13.07 22.74 5.70
C GLY A 145 -13.24 22.66 7.23
N LYS A 146 -12.24 22.11 7.94
CA LYS A 146 -12.29 22.03 9.42
C LYS A 146 -12.25 23.38 10.13
N ASN A 147 -11.65 24.40 9.53
CA ASN A 147 -11.63 25.76 10.11
C ASN A 147 -12.98 26.49 9.92
N LYS A 148 -13.69 26.24 8.83
CA LYS A 148 -15.03 26.80 8.62
C LYS A 148 -16.05 26.26 9.62
N ASP A 149 -16.06 24.93 9.87
CA ASP A 149 -16.96 24.28 10.81
C ASP A 149 -16.73 24.71 12.28
N LYS A 150 -15.52 25.12 12.64
CA LYS A 150 -15.24 25.63 13.99
C LYS A 150 -15.75 27.06 14.21
N ASN A 151 -15.79 27.86 13.14
CA ASN A 151 -16.27 29.26 13.24
C ASN A 151 -17.79 29.39 13.19
N ASP A 152 -18.49 28.39 12.63
CA ASP A 152 -19.97 28.39 12.50
C ASP A 152 -20.70 27.76 13.69
N LYS A 153 -19.99 27.22 14.69
CA LYS A 153 -20.65 26.75 15.93
C LYS A 153 -21.11 27.93 16.76
N PRO A 154 -22.43 28.06 17.03
CA PRO A 154 -22.93 29.14 17.87
C PRO A 154 -22.24 29.05 19.24
N LYS A 155 -21.69 30.20 19.69
CA LYS A 155 -21.15 30.34 21.05
C LYS A 155 -22.28 30.02 22.03
N LYS A 156 -22.16 28.87 22.70
CA LYS A 156 -23.06 28.56 23.83
C LYS A 156 -22.73 29.55 24.92
N PHE A 157 -23.70 30.41 25.23
CA PHE A 157 -23.74 31.23 26.44
C PHE A 157 -24.04 30.37 27.64
#